data_4d547c2f1c9dbb66c9dce1882752d1dd
#
_entry.id   4d547c2f1c9dbb66c9dce1882752d1dd
#
_cell.length_a   1.000
_cell.length_b   1.000
_cell.length_c   1.000
_cell.angle_alpha   90.00
_cell.angle_beta   90.00
_cell.angle_gamma   90.00
#
_symmetry.space_group_name_H-M   'P 1'
#
loop_
_entity.id
_entity.type
_entity.pdbx_description
1 polymer ?
#
loop_
_entity_poly.entity_id
_entity_poly.type
_entity_poly.pdbx_seq_one_letter_code
_entity_poly.pdbx_strand_id
1 'polypeptide(L)'
;MKKTKKNILSAEICLLLLLLSCLSLKAQNPGETVSGASIRKLGEAHFFSVSPIPDKIFQLMQGKTYKKNCSVARSELRYLRCLHVDKDGRNIVGEMVVNRTIAADVLDILRKLYDAKYPIERMRLIDYWDADDERAMRDNNSSSFNFRFISHTHTVSKHGRGLAIDINTLYN
;
A
#
# COMPACT_ATOMS: atom_id res chain seq x y z
N MET A 1 9.03 54.87 -16.65
CA MET A 1 8.21 53.74 -17.11
C MET A 1 8.91 52.38 -17.28
N LYS A 2 10.25 52.28 -17.44
CA LYS A 2 10.94 50.98 -17.64
C LYS A 2 11.15 50.12 -16.36
N LYS A 3 11.19 50.74 -15.15
CA LYS A 3 11.43 50.00 -13.89
C LYS A 3 10.21 49.22 -13.41
N THR A 4 8.98 49.67 -13.68
CA THR A 4 7.73 49.01 -13.22
C THR A 4 7.45 47.71 -13.97
N LYS A 5 7.75 47.63 -15.27
CA LYS A 5 7.59 46.38 -16.07
C LYS A 5 8.50 45.23 -15.65
N LYS A 6 9.73 45.54 -15.18
CA LYS A 6 10.69 44.53 -14.75
C LYS A 6 10.29 43.85 -13.43
N ASN A 7 9.64 44.62 -12.52
CA ASN A 7 9.18 44.08 -11.22
C ASN A 7 7.90 43.23 -11.36
N ILE A 8 7.04 43.56 -12.31
CA ILE A 8 5.80 42.79 -12.58
C ILE A 8 6.18 41.43 -13.19
N LEU A 9 7.09 41.41 -14.16
CA LEU A 9 7.55 40.14 -14.78
C LEU A 9 8.22 39.20 -13.79
N SER A 10 8.98 39.73 -12.81
CA SER A 10 9.60 38.90 -11.76
C SER A 10 8.58 38.36 -10.75
N ALA A 11 7.51 39.10 -10.44
CA ALA A 11 6.43 38.66 -9.55
C ALA A 11 5.57 37.55 -10.21
N GLU A 12 5.28 37.67 -11.49
CA GLU A 12 4.55 36.64 -12.26
C GLU A 12 5.36 35.35 -12.39
N ILE A 13 6.67 35.44 -12.63
CA ILE A 13 7.56 34.29 -12.67
C ILE A 13 7.66 33.61 -11.29
N CYS A 14 7.75 34.37 -10.18
CA CYS A 14 7.73 33.83 -8.83
C CYS A 14 6.38 33.18 -8.50
N LEU A 15 5.27 33.75 -8.91
CA LEU A 15 3.94 33.18 -8.73
C LEU A 15 3.77 31.90 -9.54
N LEU A 16 4.26 31.86 -10.78
CA LEU A 16 4.26 30.69 -11.63
C LEU A 16 5.12 29.56 -11.05
N LEU A 17 6.30 29.88 -10.50
CA LEU A 17 7.18 28.93 -9.82
C LEU A 17 6.57 28.41 -8.50
N LEU A 18 5.86 29.24 -7.76
CA LEU A 18 5.08 28.84 -6.58
C LEU A 18 3.89 27.93 -6.95
N LEU A 19 3.20 28.21 -8.04
CA LEU A 19 2.12 27.38 -8.57
C LEU A 19 2.64 26.03 -9.11
N LEU A 20 3.79 26.01 -9.78
CA LEU A 20 4.47 24.77 -10.20
C LEU A 20 4.98 23.96 -9.00
N SER A 21 5.38 24.59 -7.90
CA SER A 21 5.82 23.88 -6.70
C SER A 21 4.65 23.26 -5.90
N CYS A 22 3.43 23.79 -6.06
CA CYS A 22 2.18 23.21 -5.53
C CYS A 22 1.66 22.01 -6.34
N LEU A 23 2.15 21.83 -7.58
CA LEU A 23 1.78 20.71 -8.44
C LEU A 23 2.69 19.52 -8.14
N SER A 24 2.41 18.78 -7.11
CA SER A 24 2.74 17.35 -7.02
C SER A 24 3.06 16.83 -5.61
N LEU A 25 2.19 17.05 -4.66
CA LEU A 25 2.04 16.08 -3.58
C LEU A 25 0.81 15.21 -3.90
N LYS A 26 0.78 14.61 -5.10
CA LYS A 26 -0.13 13.50 -5.33
C LYS A 26 0.26 12.40 -4.33
N ALA A 27 -0.65 12.13 -3.41
CA ALA A 27 -0.54 10.91 -2.60
C ALA A 27 -0.40 9.76 -3.58
N GLN A 28 0.79 9.14 -3.59
CA GLN A 28 1.05 8.02 -4.49
C GLN A 28 0.17 6.86 -4.07
N ASN A 29 -0.62 6.35 -4.99
CA ASN A 29 -1.54 5.26 -4.71
C ASN A 29 -0.78 3.92 -4.67
N PRO A 30 -1.30 2.94 -3.93
CA PRO A 30 -0.77 1.59 -3.99
C PRO A 30 -0.74 1.05 -5.43
N GLY A 31 0.37 0.40 -5.80
CA GLY A 31 0.66 -0.06 -7.15
C GLY A 31 1.41 0.94 -8.04
N GLU A 32 1.53 2.21 -7.62
CA GLU A 32 2.28 3.22 -8.38
C GLU A 32 3.78 3.16 -8.08
N THR A 33 4.58 3.42 -9.13
CA THR A 33 6.04 3.53 -9.01
C THR A 33 6.43 4.87 -8.39
N VAL A 34 7.42 4.83 -7.50
CA VAL A 34 7.96 6.01 -6.80
C VAL A 34 9.38 6.27 -7.25
N SER A 35 9.67 7.48 -7.71
CA SER A 35 11.04 7.86 -8.06
C SER A 35 11.93 7.99 -6.81
N GLY A 36 13.20 7.64 -6.92
CA GLY A 36 14.17 7.87 -5.85
C GLY A 36 14.27 9.34 -5.42
N ALA A 37 14.02 10.28 -6.35
CA ALA A 37 13.95 11.70 -6.03
C ALA A 37 12.77 12.03 -5.10
N SER A 38 11.59 11.44 -5.35
CA SER A 38 10.42 11.60 -4.47
C SER A 38 10.66 11.00 -3.10
N ILE A 39 11.30 9.83 -3.03
CA ILE A 39 11.64 9.18 -1.75
C ILE A 39 12.61 10.04 -0.94
N ARG A 40 13.67 10.57 -1.56
CA ARG A 40 14.60 11.49 -0.88
C ARG A 40 13.92 12.77 -0.41
N LYS A 41 13.01 13.33 -1.20
CA LYS A 41 12.29 14.58 -0.86
C LYS A 41 11.33 14.40 0.32
N LEU A 42 10.58 13.31 0.35
CA LEU A 42 9.54 13.04 1.35
C LEU A 42 10.08 12.28 2.57
N GLY A 43 11.21 11.61 2.42
CA GLY A 43 11.74 10.65 3.38
C GLY A 43 11.06 9.29 3.28
N GLU A 44 11.80 8.21 3.46
CA GLU A 44 11.26 6.84 3.38
C GLU A 44 10.15 6.59 4.39
N ALA A 45 10.27 7.14 5.60
CA ALA A 45 9.26 7.00 6.66
C ALA A 45 7.86 7.45 6.24
N HIS A 46 7.76 8.37 5.27
CA HIS A 46 6.49 8.83 4.71
C HIS A 46 5.68 7.70 4.06
N PHE A 47 6.35 6.69 3.53
CA PHE A 47 5.74 5.59 2.80
C PHE A 47 5.40 4.38 3.67
N PHE A 48 5.89 4.33 4.91
CA PHE A 48 5.66 3.22 5.83
C PHE A 48 4.70 3.66 6.93
N SER A 49 3.50 3.10 6.93
CA SER A 49 2.48 3.47 7.91
C SER A 49 1.56 2.30 8.27
N VAL A 50 1.10 2.34 9.52
CA VAL A 50 0.01 1.50 10.03
C VAL A 50 -1.13 2.42 10.44
N SER A 51 -2.34 2.15 9.98
CA SER A 51 -3.52 2.94 10.29
C SER A 51 -4.76 2.06 10.50
N PRO A 52 -5.83 2.55 11.14
CA PRO A 52 -7.15 1.96 10.98
C PRO A 52 -7.50 1.88 9.48
N ILE A 53 -8.30 0.89 9.10
CA ILE A 53 -8.69 0.75 7.68
C ILE A 53 -9.51 1.98 7.27
N PRO A 54 -9.07 2.76 6.25
CA PRO A 54 -9.86 3.88 5.73
C PRO A 54 -11.20 3.42 5.16
N ASP A 55 -12.24 4.28 5.22
CA ASP A 55 -13.59 3.90 4.77
C ASP A 55 -13.62 3.46 3.30
N LYS A 56 -12.88 4.16 2.43
CA LYS A 56 -12.75 3.78 1.01
C LYS A 56 -12.18 2.37 0.81
N ILE A 57 -11.18 2.01 1.61
CA ILE A 57 -10.57 0.67 1.58
C ILE A 57 -11.56 -0.36 2.15
N PHE A 58 -12.22 -0.04 3.26
CA PHE A 58 -13.22 -0.94 3.83
C PHE A 58 -14.39 -1.20 2.89
N GLN A 59 -14.86 -0.18 2.15
CA GLN A 59 -15.88 -0.35 1.10
C GLN A 59 -15.41 -1.30 -0.01
N LEU A 60 -14.14 -1.20 -0.44
CA LEU A 60 -13.56 -2.14 -1.41
C LEU A 60 -13.57 -3.59 -0.90
N MET A 61 -13.33 -3.79 0.40
CA MET A 61 -13.25 -5.11 1.03
C MET A 61 -14.62 -5.77 1.26
N GLN A 62 -15.70 -4.98 1.38
CA GLN A 62 -17.02 -5.50 1.70
C GLN A 62 -17.55 -6.44 0.62
N GLY A 63 -18.02 -7.63 1.04
CA GLY A 63 -18.51 -8.68 0.15
C GLY A 63 -17.40 -9.47 -0.56
N LYS A 64 -16.14 -9.05 -0.46
CA LYS A 64 -14.97 -9.71 -1.03
C LYS A 64 -14.14 -10.37 0.09
N THR A 65 -13.01 -9.77 0.47
CA THR A 65 -12.21 -10.29 1.60
C THR A 65 -12.92 -10.13 2.93
N TYR A 66 -13.71 -9.07 3.12
CA TYR A 66 -14.55 -8.86 4.31
C TYR A 66 -15.98 -9.31 4.02
N LYS A 67 -16.22 -10.63 4.13
CA LYS A 67 -17.51 -11.26 3.84
C LYS A 67 -18.56 -10.90 4.87
N LYS A 68 -19.86 -11.02 4.50
CA LYS A 68 -20.99 -10.72 5.38
C LYS A 68 -20.98 -11.50 6.71
N ASN A 69 -20.42 -12.71 6.69
CA ASN A 69 -20.28 -13.58 7.88
C ASN A 69 -18.88 -13.46 8.53
N CYS A 70 -18.10 -12.40 8.23
CA CYS A 70 -16.81 -12.20 8.83
C CYS A 70 -16.93 -12.00 10.34
N SER A 71 -16.25 -12.85 11.11
CA SER A 71 -16.22 -12.80 12.57
C SER A 71 -15.14 -11.89 13.14
N VAL A 72 -14.28 -11.31 12.29
CA VAL A 72 -13.21 -10.38 12.70
C VAL A 72 -13.75 -8.96 12.62
N ALA A 73 -13.72 -8.23 13.74
CA ALA A 73 -14.15 -6.84 13.73
C ALA A 73 -13.19 -5.96 12.92
N ARG A 74 -13.73 -4.96 12.19
CA ARG A 74 -12.90 -3.98 11.46
C ARG A 74 -11.84 -3.34 12.37
N SER A 75 -12.18 -3.08 13.63
CA SER A 75 -11.27 -2.49 14.63
C SER A 75 -10.09 -3.39 15.01
N GLU A 76 -10.15 -4.70 14.72
CA GLU A 76 -9.06 -5.65 14.93
C GLU A 76 -8.07 -5.68 13.75
N LEU A 77 -8.43 -5.06 12.64
CA LEU A 77 -7.60 -5.00 11.44
C LEU A 77 -6.88 -3.64 11.31
N ARG A 78 -5.74 -3.66 10.63
CA ARG A 78 -4.96 -2.47 10.28
C ARG A 78 -4.62 -2.49 8.81
N TYR A 79 -4.63 -1.29 8.23
CA TYR A 79 -4.17 -1.04 6.87
C TYR A 79 -2.72 -0.58 6.92
N LEU A 80 -1.87 -1.29 6.21
CA LEU A 80 -0.45 -1.01 6.07
C LEU A 80 -0.19 -0.42 4.69
N ARG A 81 0.69 0.58 4.64
CA ARG A 81 1.34 1.04 3.42
C ARG A 81 2.84 0.92 3.59
N CYS A 82 3.54 0.54 2.54
CA CYS A 82 4.98 0.41 2.53
C CYS A 82 5.55 0.67 1.13
N LEU A 83 6.87 0.75 1.01
CA LEU A 83 7.57 0.57 -0.26
C LEU A 83 8.01 -0.88 -0.39
N HIS A 84 8.01 -1.37 -1.60
CA HIS A 84 8.73 -2.58 -1.98
C HIS A 84 9.49 -2.33 -3.27
N VAL A 85 10.47 -3.18 -3.56
CA VAL A 85 11.23 -3.18 -4.81
C VAL A 85 10.73 -4.32 -5.66
N ASP A 86 10.42 -4.09 -6.93
CA ASP A 86 10.10 -5.18 -7.84
C ASP A 86 11.35 -5.83 -8.45
N LYS A 87 11.16 -6.84 -9.29
CA LYS A 87 12.26 -7.56 -9.97
C LYS A 87 13.14 -6.67 -10.86
N ASP A 88 12.62 -5.52 -11.30
CA ASP A 88 13.33 -4.54 -12.14
C ASP A 88 14.01 -3.45 -11.31
N GLY A 89 13.97 -3.55 -9.98
CA GLY A 89 14.57 -2.58 -9.06
C GLY A 89 13.76 -1.29 -8.89
N ARG A 90 12.48 -1.26 -9.34
CA ARG A 90 11.62 -0.08 -9.20
C ARG A 90 10.99 -0.05 -7.81
N ASN A 91 10.97 1.13 -7.19
CA ASN A 91 10.24 1.32 -5.94
C ASN A 91 8.75 1.46 -6.22
N ILE A 92 7.93 0.67 -5.56
CA ILE A 92 6.48 0.64 -5.72
C ILE A 92 5.82 0.81 -4.37
N VAL A 93 4.70 1.54 -4.31
CA VAL A 93 3.87 1.62 -3.11
C VAL A 93 3.06 0.34 -3.00
N GLY A 94 3.30 -0.40 -1.92
CA GLY A 94 2.51 -1.58 -1.54
C GLY A 94 1.46 -1.27 -0.49
N GLU A 95 0.49 -2.16 -0.36
CA GLU A 95 -0.55 -2.13 0.66
C GLU A 95 -0.91 -3.53 1.16
N MET A 96 -1.29 -3.63 2.42
CA MET A 96 -1.72 -4.88 3.03
C MET A 96 -2.71 -4.62 4.16
N VAL A 97 -3.62 -5.55 4.41
CA VAL A 97 -4.46 -5.54 5.62
C VAL A 97 -4.08 -6.72 6.49
N VAL A 98 -3.75 -6.46 7.75
CA VAL A 98 -3.35 -7.48 8.73
C VAL A 98 -4.07 -7.26 10.06
N ASN A 99 -4.01 -8.25 10.96
CA ASN A 99 -4.49 -8.09 12.32
C ASN A 99 -3.65 -7.04 13.08
N ARG A 100 -4.31 -6.27 13.95
CA ARG A 100 -3.65 -5.22 14.76
C ARG A 100 -2.52 -5.75 15.63
N THR A 101 -2.61 -7.01 16.06
CA THR A 101 -1.64 -7.62 16.97
C THR A 101 -0.28 -7.88 16.33
N ILE A 102 -0.24 -8.02 14.99
CA ILE A 102 1.01 -8.26 14.24
C ILE A 102 1.38 -7.09 13.31
N ALA A 103 0.58 -6.02 13.29
CA ALA A 103 0.73 -4.96 12.30
C ALA A 103 2.09 -4.24 12.36
N ALA A 104 2.60 -3.99 13.57
CA ALA A 104 3.91 -3.36 13.75
C ALA A 104 5.04 -4.28 13.29
N ASP A 105 4.99 -5.55 13.66
CA ASP A 105 6.02 -6.55 13.28
C ASP A 105 6.03 -6.77 11.76
N VAL A 106 4.84 -6.85 11.13
CA VAL A 106 4.73 -6.99 9.67
C VAL A 106 5.31 -5.75 8.97
N LEU A 107 5.01 -4.53 9.45
CA LEU A 107 5.57 -3.32 8.87
C LEU A 107 7.10 -3.29 8.99
N ASP A 108 7.67 -3.73 10.11
CA ASP A 108 9.11 -3.83 10.32
C ASP A 108 9.75 -4.88 9.37
N ILE A 109 9.10 -6.03 9.19
CA ILE A 109 9.52 -7.05 8.21
C ILE A 109 9.54 -6.46 6.79
N LEU A 110 8.46 -5.79 6.38
CA LEU A 110 8.37 -5.19 5.04
C LEU A 110 9.43 -4.11 4.83
N ARG A 111 9.75 -3.32 5.87
CA ARG A 111 10.85 -2.35 5.82
C ARG A 111 12.20 -3.05 5.62
N LYS A 112 12.49 -4.08 6.39
CA LYS A 112 13.74 -4.85 6.27
C LYS A 112 13.89 -5.51 4.89
N LEU A 113 12.80 -6.02 4.30
CA LEU A 113 12.80 -6.54 2.94
C LEU A 113 13.10 -5.45 1.91
N TYR A 114 12.52 -4.26 2.10
CA TYR A 114 12.79 -3.10 1.24
C TYR A 114 14.26 -2.64 1.34
N ASP A 115 14.80 -2.53 2.55
CA ASP A 115 16.20 -2.14 2.81
C ASP A 115 17.18 -3.15 2.21
N ALA A 116 16.86 -4.43 2.30
CA ALA A 116 17.61 -5.53 1.69
C ALA A 116 17.44 -5.63 0.17
N LYS A 117 16.58 -4.78 -0.44
CA LYS A 117 16.22 -4.84 -1.87
C LYS A 117 15.68 -6.20 -2.28
N TYR A 118 15.02 -6.91 -1.35
CA TYR A 118 14.35 -8.17 -1.68
C TYR A 118 13.21 -7.93 -2.66
N PRO A 119 13.21 -8.56 -3.84
CA PRO A 119 12.22 -8.29 -4.85
C PRO A 119 10.85 -8.84 -4.45
N ILE A 120 9.86 -7.97 -4.36
CA ILE A 120 8.44 -8.32 -4.21
C ILE A 120 7.73 -7.79 -5.44
N GLU A 121 7.23 -8.70 -6.27
CA GLU A 121 6.68 -8.32 -7.57
C GLU A 121 5.43 -7.47 -7.44
N ARG A 122 4.51 -7.84 -6.53
CA ARG A 122 3.27 -7.13 -6.29
C ARG A 122 2.86 -7.22 -4.82
N MET A 123 2.27 -6.15 -4.31
CA MET A 123 1.73 -6.11 -2.95
C MET A 123 0.48 -5.24 -2.94
N ARG A 124 -0.66 -5.86 -3.19
CA ARG A 124 -1.97 -5.22 -3.26
C ARG A 124 -3.00 -6.00 -2.47
N LEU A 125 -4.11 -5.33 -2.11
CA LEU A 125 -5.25 -6.02 -1.51
C LEU A 125 -5.82 -7.05 -2.49
N ILE A 126 -6.11 -8.24 -1.99
CA ILE A 126 -6.65 -9.35 -2.81
C ILE A 126 -8.06 -9.02 -3.35
N ASP A 127 -8.68 -7.99 -2.81
CA ASP A 127 -9.96 -7.43 -3.24
C ASP A 127 -9.96 -6.94 -4.70
N TYR A 128 -8.79 -6.59 -5.25
CA TYR A 128 -8.64 -6.26 -6.67
C TYR A 128 -8.79 -7.48 -7.59
N TRP A 129 -8.71 -8.68 -7.03
CA TRP A 129 -9.01 -9.96 -7.69
C TRP A 129 -10.32 -10.57 -7.18
N ASP A 130 -11.23 -9.75 -6.63
CA ASP A 130 -12.51 -10.19 -6.07
C ASP A 130 -12.37 -11.25 -4.96
N ALA A 131 -11.28 -11.17 -4.19
CA ALA A 131 -10.88 -12.13 -3.15
C ALA A 131 -10.60 -13.55 -3.67
N ASP A 132 -10.29 -13.68 -4.97
CA ASP A 132 -9.88 -14.94 -5.60
C ASP A 132 -8.38 -15.17 -5.39
N ASP A 133 -8.04 -16.09 -4.50
CA ASP A 133 -6.65 -16.44 -4.15
C ASP A 133 -5.87 -16.96 -5.35
N GLU A 134 -6.49 -17.79 -6.20
CA GLU A 134 -5.84 -18.39 -7.36
C GLU A 134 -5.45 -17.33 -8.42
N ARG A 135 -6.33 -16.36 -8.66
CA ARG A 135 -6.04 -15.24 -9.56
C ARG A 135 -4.94 -14.36 -9.02
N ALA A 136 -5.00 -14.02 -7.73
CA ALA A 136 -3.96 -13.20 -7.08
C ALA A 136 -2.60 -13.91 -7.05
N MET A 137 -2.59 -15.22 -6.80
CA MET A 137 -1.38 -16.06 -6.82
C MET A 137 -0.74 -16.10 -8.21
N ARG A 138 -1.54 -16.29 -9.28
CA ARG A 138 -1.02 -16.27 -10.66
C ARG A 138 -0.36 -14.93 -11.02
N ASP A 139 -0.82 -13.84 -10.43
CA ASP A 139 -0.23 -12.51 -10.58
C ASP A 139 0.91 -12.23 -9.58
N ASN A 140 1.38 -13.26 -8.88
CA ASN A 140 2.43 -13.21 -7.86
C ASN A 140 2.22 -12.11 -6.81
N ASN A 141 0.95 -11.96 -6.36
CA ASN A 141 0.59 -10.93 -5.39
C ASN A 141 0.93 -11.36 -3.95
N SER A 142 1.60 -10.49 -3.22
CA SER A 142 1.82 -10.63 -1.78
C SER A 142 0.65 -10.05 -1.02
N SER A 143 0.07 -10.76 -0.06
CA SER A 143 -1.14 -10.36 0.64
C SER A 143 -1.25 -10.98 2.03
N SER A 144 -2.33 -10.67 2.76
CA SER A 144 -2.60 -11.22 4.09
C SER A 144 -4.08 -11.53 4.29
N PHE A 145 -4.89 -10.53 4.66
CA PHE A 145 -6.26 -10.72 5.07
C PHE A 145 -7.16 -11.16 3.91
N ASN A 146 -7.76 -12.36 4.04
CA ASN A 146 -8.87 -12.83 3.22
C ASN A 146 -9.75 -13.76 4.07
N PHE A 147 -10.94 -13.29 4.48
CA PHE A 147 -11.79 -14.06 5.37
C PHE A 147 -12.30 -15.33 4.68
N ARG A 148 -11.85 -16.47 5.20
CA ARG A 148 -12.28 -17.80 4.78
C ARG A 148 -12.06 -18.83 5.88
N PHE A 149 -12.81 -19.91 5.82
CA PHE A 149 -12.57 -21.09 6.63
C PHE A 149 -11.50 -21.98 5.98
N ILE A 150 -10.82 -22.76 6.80
CA ILE A 150 -10.00 -23.88 6.34
C ILE A 150 -10.93 -24.88 5.66
N SER A 151 -10.54 -25.37 4.48
CA SER A 151 -11.36 -26.30 3.68
C SER A 151 -11.88 -27.46 4.53
N HIS A 152 -13.17 -27.77 4.37
CA HIS A 152 -13.87 -28.84 5.11
C HIS A 152 -13.93 -28.66 6.63
N THR A 153 -13.73 -27.44 7.15
CA THR A 153 -13.80 -27.14 8.59
C THR A 153 -14.64 -25.89 8.88
N HIS A 154 -15.00 -25.67 10.16
CA HIS A 154 -15.57 -24.43 10.67
C HIS A 154 -14.51 -23.50 11.29
N THR A 155 -13.22 -23.80 11.11
CA THR A 155 -12.12 -23.02 11.67
C THR A 155 -11.74 -21.90 10.67
N VAL A 156 -11.75 -20.65 11.14
CA VAL A 156 -11.28 -19.51 10.35
C VAL A 156 -9.77 -19.64 10.11
N SER A 157 -9.33 -19.51 8.87
CA SER A 157 -7.91 -19.62 8.52
C SER A 157 -7.07 -18.50 9.14
N LYS A 158 -5.74 -18.66 9.17
CA LYS A 158 -4.83 -17.60 9.63
C LYS A 158 -4.98 -16.34 8.79
N HIS A 159 -5.09 -16.47 7.45
CA HIS A 159 -5.40 -15.35 6.55
C HIS A 159 -6.79 -14.75 6.83
N GLY A 160 -7.77 -15.57 7.13
CA GLY A 160 -9.11 -15.12 7.53
C GLY A 160 -9.13 -14.28 8.81
N ARG A 161 -8.09 -14.38 9.63
CA ARG A 161 -7.86 -13.57 10.83
C ARG A 161 -6.86 -12.44 10.63
N GLY A 162 -6.22 -12.34 9.46
CA GLY A 162 -5.13 -11.42 9.17
C GLY A 162 -3.83 -11.72 9.96
N LEU A 163 -3.62 -12.98 10.35
CA LEU A 163 -2.50 -13.46 11.18
C LEU A 163 -1.44 -14.23 10.37
N ALA A 164 -1.50 -14.19 9.05
CA ALA A 164 -0.50 -14.75 8.15
C ALA A 164 -0.29 -13.80 6.98
N ILE A 165 0.91 -13.76 6.45
CA ILE A 165 1.26 -13.03 5.23
C ILE A 165 1.87 -14.00 4.23
N ASP A 166 1.60 -13.77 2.96
CA ASP A 166 2.23 -14.46 1.84
C ASP A 166 3.06 -13.43 1.05
N ILE A 167 4.28 -13.79 0.72
CA ILE A 167 5.19 -12.97 -0.07
C ILE A 167 5.54 -13.74 -1.35
N ASN A 168 5.29 -13.13 -2.53
CA ASN A 168 5.55 -13.73 -3.84
C ASN A 168 4.91 -15.13 -3.99
N THR A 169 3.61 -15.21 -3.85
CA THR A 169 2.83 -16.45 -3.73
C THR A 169 2.98 -17.42 -4.90
N LEU A 170 3.40 -16.96 -6.08
CA LEU A 170 3.63 -17.82 -7.24
C LEU A 170 4.87 -18.71 -7.07
N TYR A 171 5.83 -18.30 -6.23
CA TYR A 171 7.13 -18.99 -6.07
C TYR A 171 7.24 -19.75 -4.74
N ASN A 172 6.18 -19.79 -3.95
CA ASN A 172 6.12 -20.50 -2.66
C ASN A 172 5.38 -21.81 -2.78
#